data_ce4cf79a451bdde2cd85ac7793d49d9b
#
_entry.id   ce4cf79a451bdde2cd85ac7793d49d9b
#
_cell.length_a   1.000
_cell.length_b   1.000
_cell.length_c   1.000
_cell.angle_alpha   90.00
_cell.angle_beta   90.00
_cell.angle_gamma   90.00
#
_symmetry.space_group_name_H-M   'P 1'
#
loop_
_entity.id
_entity.type
_entity.pdbx_description
1 polymer ?
#
loop_
_entity_poly.entity_id
_entity_poly.type
_entity_poly.pdbx_seq_one_letter_code
_entity_poly.pdbx_strand_id
1 'polypeptide(L)'
;MLKTTVCHHGARLSSSLPFRSLVAFVVTLALVLGCDHALGQNDQQQKKQDRNVLAAQRAEAILQKSAEWKPMVQGDSLAGWTGDLAGYTVEDGVLICKKGGKNLVSERQYSDFAFQFEFKLEESGNNGIGIRVPDGGHPASSGMEIQILDHNGSRYSGMAEMSGGKPRRLSWLKPWQYHGSIYGITPAKTGYLKPVGQWNHETIIAIDDHVMVILNGAVIVDAFLDDTVPVDGGAHPGMNNKRGHLVLAGHSDRVEFRNMEIADYSIPPATHEASSDNVPPQGFDAIFNGTDLQGWKGLAHKNASARRQLKGDAATDAQRTADEVMRDHWSVVEGVLTYDGKGQSLCTDKDYGDFEMYVDWKIPPGADSGIYLRGTPQIQIWDPWDLRMKPQDDGSVVGADDLTPEQWVATYKNGRNLGSGGLWNNKRWRNSPTVLADKKPGEWNRFLIRMVGDKVTIWLNGKKIVDRVVLENYWDKTGLVPLVRADQIELQHHGSALYFKNLYLRELPY
;
A
#
# COMPACT_ATOMS: atom_id res chain seq x y z
N MET A 1 41.82 26.81 -58.45
CA MET A 1 43.10 26.57 -59.16
C MET A 1 43.83 25.46 -58.44
N LEU A 2 44.15 24.48 -59.24
CA LEU A 2 45.17 23.42 -59.15
C LEU A 2 44.94 22.33 -58.09
N LYS A 3 44.65 21.20 -58.51
CA LYS A 3 45.09 20.08 -59.37
C LYS A 3 45.50 18.88 -58.53
N THR A 4 44.72 17.86 -58.68
CA THR A 4 44.96 16.40 -58.65
C THR A 4 46.41 15.95 -58.75
N THR A 5 46.80 14.91 -58.04
CA THR A 5 47.56 13.78 -58.56
C THR A 5 47.28 12.51 -57.79
N VAL A 6 46.91 11.47 -58.52
CA VAL A 6 46.74 10.07 -58.14
C VAL A 6 48.08 9.37 -58.23
N CYS A 7 48.46 8.54 -57.26
CA CYS A 7 49.46 7.47 -57.48
C CYS A 7 48.98 6.17 -56.81
N HIS A 8 48.68 5.19 -57.64
CA HIS A 8 48.55 3.78 -57.29
C HIS A 8 49.90 3.17 -56.95
N HIS A 9 49.97 2.48 -55.81
CA HIS A 9 50.94 1.38 -55.65
C HIS A 9 50.27 0.26 -54.84
N GLY A 10 50.11 -0.86 -55.49
CA GLY A 10 49.68 -2.10 -54.91
C GLY A 10 50.80 -2.74 -54.08
N ALA A 11 50.51 -3.12 -52.88
CA ALA A 11 51.33 -4.01 -52.08
C ALA A 11 50.44 -5.16 -51.54
N ARG A 12 50.81 -6.35 -51.94
CA ARG A 12 50.27 -7.61 -51.39
C ARG A 12 50.78 -7.72 -49.94
N LEU A 13 49.87 -7.86 -48.98
CA LEU A 13 50.20 -8.25 -47.62
C LEU A 13 49.92 -9.74 -47.44
N SER A 14 50.97 -10.47 -47.16
CA SER A 14 51.01 -11.86 -46.75
C SER A 14 50.45 -12.01 -45.33
N SER A 15 49.61 -13.01 -45.16
CA SER A 15 49.04 -13.43 -43.87
C SER A 15 50.09 -14.04 -42.95
N SER A 16 50.32 -13.45 -41.77
CA SER A 16 50.69 -14.17 -40.54
C SER A 16 50.61 -13.23 -39.32
N LEU A 17 49.47 -13.22 -38.65
CA LEU A 17 49.37 -12.66 -37.30
C LEU A 17 49.79 -13.72 -36.27
N PRO A 18 50.61 -13.40 -35.28
CA PRO A 18 51.08 -14.38 -34.32
C PRO A 18 50.02 -14.73 -33.30
N PHE A 19 49.89 -16.02 -33.03
CA PHE A 19 48.94 -16.69 -32.11
C PHE A 19 48.86 -16.13 -30.68
N ARG A 20 49.82 -15.26 -30.30
CA ARG A 20 49.85 -14.62 -28.97
C ARG A 20 48.84 -13.47 -28.77
N SER A 21 48.34 -12.83 -29.82
CA SER A 21 47.39 -11.72 -29.73
C SER A 21 45.94 -12.18 -29.48
N LEU A 22 45.60 -13.40 -29.91
CA LEU A 22 44.27 -13.96 -29.72
C LEU A 22 43.97 -14.39 -28.27
N VAL A 23 45.02 -14.88 -27.56
CA VAL A 23 44.88 -15.31 -26.16
C VAL A 23 44.72 -14.10 -25.22
N ALA A 24 45.41 -13.00 -25.50
CA ALA A 24 45.29 -11.77 -24.72
C ALA A 24 43.89 -11.15 -24.84
N PHE A 25 43.28 -11.19 -26.03
CA PHE A 25 41.94 -10.65 -26.25
C PHE A 25 40.84 -11.49 -25.61
N VAL A 26 40.98 -12.81 -25.60
CA VAL A 26 40.02 -13.73 -24.95
C VAL A 26 40.13 -13.64 -23.44
N VAL A 27 41.31 -13.49 -22.87
CA VAL A 27 41.49 -13.33 -21.42
C VAL A 27 40.99 -11.96 -20.95
N THR A 28 41.16 -10.90 -21.72
CA THR A 28 40.66 -9.55 -21.37
C THR A 28 39.14 -9.52 -21.46
N LEU A 29 38.55 -10.16 -22.48
CA LEU A 29 37.08 -10.26 -22.61
C LEU A 29 36.45 -11.12 -21.50
N ALA A 30 37.11 -12.20 -21.10
CA ALA A 30 36.66 -13.05 -19.99
C ALA A 30 36.75 -12.34 -18.63
N LEU A 31 37.80 -11.50 -18.43
CA LEU A 31 37.93 -10.70 -17.22
C LEU A 31 36.91 -9.55 -17.15
N VAL A 32 36.60 -8.89 -18.25
CA VAL A 32 35.55 -7.85 -18.31
C VAL A 32 34.19 -8.47 -18.08
N LEU A 33 33.85 -9.57 -18.74
CA LEU A 33 32.58 -10.27 -18.52
C LEU A 33 32.45 -10.87 -17.12
N GLY A 34 33.55 -11.30 -16.51
CA GLY A 34 33.59 -11.78 -15.13
C GLY A 34 33.42 -10.66 -14.11
N CYS A 35 33.99 -9.46 -14.38
CA CYS A 35 33.80 -8.29 -13.53
C CYS A 35 32.36 -7.75 -13.63
N ASP A 36 31.78 -7.66 -14.81
CA ASP A 36 30.40 -7.20 -14.99
C ASP A 36 29.40 -8.17 -14.34
N HIS A 37 29.66 -9.47 -14.40
CA HIS A 37 28.83 -10.48 -13.73
C HIS A 37 28.94 -10.41 -12.21
N ALA A 38 30.14 -10.18 -11.67
CA ALA A 38 30.37 -10.02 -10.23
C ALA A 38 29.79 -8.69 -9.70
N LEU A 39 29.90 -7.60 -10.46
CA LEU A 39 29.28 -6.32 -10.13
C LEU A 39 27.75 -6.41 -10.15
N GLY A 40 27.16 -7.09 -11.14
CA GLY A 40 25.72 -7.33 -11.22
C GLY A 40 25.19 -8.20 -10.07
N GLN A 41 25.96 -9.21 -9.64
CA GLN A 41 25.59 -10.04 -8.49
C GLN A 41 25.65 -9.26 -7.18
N ASN A 42 26.68 -8.44 -6.98
CA ASN A 42 26.79 -7.58 -5.79
C ASN A 42 25.65 -6.55 -5.72
N ASP A 43 25.29 -5.92 -6.84
CA ASP A 43 24.16 -4.97 -6.90
C ASP A 43 22.82 -5.65 -6.58
N GLN A 44 22.58 -6.85 -7.11
CA GLN A 44 21.39 -7.62 -6.80
C GLN A 44 21.34 -8.07 -5.33
N GLN A 45 22.49 -8.44 -4.77
CA GLN A 45 22.59 -8.85 -3.37
C GLN A 45 22.37 -7.66 -2.43
N GLN A 46 22.92 -6.50 -2.76
CA GLN A 46 22.67 -5.26 -2.03
C GLN A 46 21.19 -4.85 -2.08
N LYS A 47 20.57 -4.83 -3.26
CA LYS A 47 19.14 -4.54 -3.42
C LYS A 47 18.25 -5.51 -2.64
N LYS A 48 18.63 -6.79 -2.57
CA LYS A 48 17.90 -7.78 -1.76
C LYS A 48 18.04 -7.51 -0.26
N GLN A 49 19.24 -7.12 0.18
CA GLN A 49 19.50 -6.75 1.57
C GLN A 49 18.72 -5.49 1.97
N ASP A 50 18.71 -4.47 1.11
CA ASP A 50 17.97 -3.23 1.32
C ASP A 50 16.46 -3.47 1.43
N ARG A 51 15.89 -4.36 0.59
CA ARG A 51 14.48 -4.76 0.68
C ARG A 51 14.15 -5.46 2.00
N ASN A 52 15.03 -6.33 2.49
CA ASN A 52 14.82 -7.02 3.75
C ASN A 52 14.83 -6.06 4.94
N VAL A 53 15.76 -5.09 4.95
CA VAL A 53 15.80 -4.02 5.97
C VAL A 53 14.53 -3.20 5.94
N LEU A 54 14.07 -2.84 4.76
CA LEU A 54 12.85 -2.04 4.57
C LEU A 54 11.60 -2.80 5.05
N ALA A 55 11.49 -4.09 4.75
CA ALA A 55 10.40 -4.94 5.22
C ALA A 55 10.40 -5.06 6.75
N ALA A 56 11.56 -5.23 7.37
CA ALA A 56 11.69 -5.29 8.83
C ALA A 56 11.26 -3.96 9.49
N GLN A 57 11.70 -2.82 8.93
CA GLN A 57 11.30 -1.49 9.42
C GLN A 57 9.79 -1.25 9.31
N ARG A 58 9.14 -1.72 8.24
CA ARG A 58 7.68 -1.65 8.11
C ARG A 58 6.99 -2.47 9.18
N ALA A 59 7.39 -3.72 9.34
CA ALA A 59 6.81 -4.61 10.35
C ALA A 59 6.93 -4.00 11.75
N GLU A 60 8.11 -3.49 12.11
CA GLU A 60 8.35 -2.83 13.38
C GLU A 60 7.46 -1.60 13.57
N ALA A 61 7.35 -0.74 12.57
CA ALA A 61 6.51 0.46 12.62
C ALA A 61 5.02 0.12 12.83
N ILE A 62 4.53 -0.95 12.19
CA ILE A 62 3.16 -1.44 12.37
C ILE A 62 2.97 -1.94 13.81
N LEU A 63 3.88 -2.77 14.31
CA LEU A 63 3.77 -3.39 15.62
C LEU A 63 3.97 -2.39 16.77
N GLN A 64 4.77 -1.34 16.59
CA GLN A 64 4.98 -0.27 17.58
C GLN A 64 3.79 0.68 17.72
N LYS A 65 3.04 0.92 16.64
CA LYS A 65 1.81 1.73 16.66
C LYS A 65 0.57 0.90 17.04
N SER A 66 0.77 -0.28 17.60
CA SER A 66 -0.27 -1.29 17.74
C SER A 66 -1.45 -0.82 18.59
N ALA A 67 -2.63 -1.16 18.06
CA ALA A 67 -3.83 -1.30 18.86
C ALA A 67 -3.58 -2.26 20.05
N GLU A 68 -4.44 -2.21 21.05
CA GLU A 68 -4.41 -3.13 22.18
C GLU A 68 -4.42 -4.59 21.69
N TRP A 69 -3.44 -5.37 22.09
CA TRP A 69 -3.40 -6.79 21.84
C TRP A 69 -4.44 -7.51 22.71
N LYS A 70 -5.28 -8.33 22.10
CA LYS A 70 -6.35 -9.08 22.77
C LYS A 70 -6.09 -10.58 22.63
N PRO A 71 -6.16 -11.31 23.72
CA PRO A 71 -6.01 -12.76 23.64
C PRO A 71 -7.16 -13.40 22.86
N MET A 72 -6.82 -14.34 21.98
CA MET A 72 -7.76 -15.13 21.18
C MET A 72 -8.22 -16.40 21.87
N VAL A 73 -7.52 -16.82 22.93
CA VAL A 73 -7.85 -17.95 23.82
C VAL A 73 -7.71 -17.46 25.26
N GLN A 74 -8.73 -17.67 26.08
CA GLN A 74 -8.74 -17.23 27.49
C GLN A 74 -8.99 -18.43 28.40
N GLY A 75 -8.07 -18.70 29.31
CA GLY A 75 -8.11 -19.91 30.13
C GLY A 75 -8.17 -21.17 29.27
N ASP A 76 -8.94 -22.14 29.69
CA ASP A 76 -9.11 -23.41 28.97
C ASP A 76 -10.39 -23.43 28.09
N SER A 77 -10.79 -22.24 27.58
CA SER A 77 -12.05 -22.05 26.85
C SER A 77 -11.81 -21.83 25.35
N LEU A 78 -12.67 -22.42 24.51
CA LEU A 78 -12.78 -22.15 23.09
C LEU A 78 -13.85 -21.05 22.80
N ALA A 79 -14.25 -20.26 23.80
CA ALA A 79 -15.16 -19.13 23.58
C ALA A 79 -14.56 -18.17 22.52
N GLY A 80 -15.41 -17.70 21.59
CA GLY A 80 -14.99 -16.89 20.43
C GLY A 80 -14.53 -17.71 19.22
N TRP A 81 -14.63 -19.05 19.32
CA TRP A 81 -14.36 -19.97 18.22
C TRP A 81 -15.55 -20.86 17.90
N THR A 82 -15.68 -21.27 16.66
CA THR A 82 -16.72 -22.16 16.10
C THR A 82 -16.06 -23.16 15.14
N GLY A 83 -16.86 -24.01 14.50
CA GLY A 83 -16.36 -25.05 13.61
C GLY A 83 -16.14 -26.37 14.36
N ASP A 84 -14.98 -27.02 14.17
CA ASP A 84 -14.69 -28.32 14.79
C ASP A 84 -14.16 -28.19 16.23
N LEU A 85 -15.01 -27.73 17.14
CA LEU A 85 -14.66 -27.59 18.56
C LEU A 85 -14.21 -28.93 19.20
N ALA A 86 -14.74 -30.07 18.74
CA ALA A 86 -14.38 -31.39 19.24
C ALA A 86 -12.95 -31.81 18.84
N GLY A 87 -12.46 -31.30 17.72
CA GLY A 87 -11.11 -31.52 17.22
C GLY A 87 -10.02 -30.76 17.97
N TYR A 88 -10.41 -29.88 18.91
CA TYR A 88 -9.47 -29.04 19.67
C TYR A 88 -9.67 -29.21 21.18
N THR A 89 -8.64 -28.89 21.95
CA THR A 89 -8.69 -28.77 23.42
C THR A 89 -7.76 -27.66 23.85
N VAL A 90 -8.03 -27.05 24.99
CA VAL A 90 -7.09 -26.11 25.64
C VAL A 90 -6.64 -26.75 26.94
N GLU A 91 -5.33 -26.84 27.15
CA GLU A 91 -4.69 -27.41 28.35
C GLU A 91 -3.56 -26.48 28.78
N ASP A 92 -3.63 -25.98 30.01
CA ASP A 92 -2.64 -25.03 30.55
C ASP A 92 -2.35 -23.84 29.64
N GLY A 93 -3.40 -23.28 29.00
CA GLY A 93 -3.29 -22.15 28.07
C GLY A 93 -2.72 -22.51 26.69
N VAL A 94 -2.52 -23.80 26.40
CA VAL A 94 -2.10 -24.30 25.09
C VAL A 94 -3.30 -24.85 24.35
N LEU A 95 -3.62 -24.25 23.20
CA LEU A 95 -4.62 -24.74 22.25
C LEU A 95 -4.02 -25.86 21.41
N ILE A 96 -4.62 -27.04 21.46
CA ILE A 96 -4.14 -28.25 20.80
C ILE A 96 -5.12 -28.67 19.72
N CYS A 97 -4.69 -28.61 18.45
CA CYS A 97 -5.35 -29.32 17.37
C CYS A 97 -5.03 -30.81 17.52
N LYS A 98 -6.06 -31.60 17.77
CA LYS A 98 -5.91 -33.10 17.94
C LYS A 98 -5.72 -33.76 16.59
N LYS A 99 -5.18 -34.98 16.58
CA LYS A 99 -5.20 -35.82 15.36
C LYS A 99 -6.64 -36.02 14.88
N GLY A 100 -6.87 -35.76 13.60
CA GLY A 100 -8.20 -35.78 12.98
C GLY A 100 -8.96 -34.45 13.10
N GLY A 101 -8.42 -33.45 13.81
CA GLY A 101 -9.02 -32.12 13.92
C GLY A 101 -9.14 -31.41 12.55
N LYS A 102 -10.27 -30.73 12.36
CA LYS A 102 -10.61 -29.96 11.16
C LYS A 102 -10.50 -28.45 11.45
N ASN A 103 -11.19 -27.62 10.68
CA ASN A 103 -11.08 -26.17 10.82
C ASN A 103 -11.74 -25.67 12.12
N LEU A 104 -10.99 -24.84 12.85
CA LEU A 104 -11.48 -24.01 13.94
C LEU A 104 -11.56 -22.57 13.45
N VAL A 105 -12.73 -21.92 13.59
CA VAL A 105 -13.04 -20.64 12.93
C VAL A 105 -13.31 -19.59 14.00
N SER A 106 -12.73 -18.41 13.93
CA SER A 106 -13.06 -17.31 14.82
C SER A 106 -14.51 -16.86 14.61
N GLU A 107 -15.26 -16.58 15.67
CA GLU A 107 -16.62 -16.03 15.54
C GLU A 107 -16.60 -14.62 14.94
N ARG A 108 -15.58 -13.84 15.31
CA ARG A 108 -15.38 -12.49 14.81
C ARG A 108 -14.63 -12.51 13.48
N GLN A 109 -15.03 -11.61 12.58
CA GLN A 109 -14.32 -11.33 11.33
C GLN A 109 -13.41 -10.12 11.49
N TYR A 110 -12.28 -10.14 10.80
CA TYR A 110 -11.25 -9.11 10.81
C TYR A 110 -10.96 -8.63 9.38
N SER A 111 -10.71 -7.33 9.21
CA SER A 111 -10.24 -6.73 7.94
C SER A 111 -8.74 -6.44 7.98
N ASP A 112 -8.35 -5.57 8.88
CA ASP A 112 -6.98 -5.12 9.08
C ASP A 112 -6.53 -5.53 10.49
N PHE A 113 -5.46 -6.30 10.59
CA PHE A 113 -5.01 -6.86 11.87
C PHE A 113 -3.54 -7.24 11.85
N ALA A 114 -2.94 -7.35 13.04
CA ALA A 114 -1.78 -8.19 13.29
C ALA A 114 -2.21 -9.33 14.22
N PHE A 115 -1.88 -10.56 13.87
CA PHE A 115 -2.15 -11.76 14.66
C PHE A 115 -0.83 -12.43 15.00
N GLN A 116 -0.51 -12.56 16.27
CA GLN A 116 0.69 -13.22 16.75
C GLN A 116 0.34 -14.46 17.56
N PHE A 117 1.20 -15.45 17.47
CA PHE A 117 1.05 -16.73 18.21
C PHE A 117 2.38 -17.47 18.25
N GLU A 118 2.47 -18.39 19.18
CA GLU A 118 3.50 -19.43 19.15
C GLU A 118 2.89 -20.76 18.74
N PHE A 119 3.62 -21.51 17.95
CA PHE A 119 3.20 -22.85 17.52
C PHE A 119 4.32 -23.87 17.69
N LYS A 120 3.93 -25.15 17.87
CA LYS A 120 4.86 -26.28 17.98
C LYS A 120 4.36 -27.43 17.12
N LEU A 121 5.22 -27.94 16.26
CA LEU A 121 4.94 -29.03 15.32
C LEU A 121 5.51 -30.37 15.83
N GLU A 122 4.78 -31.44 15.55
CA GLU A 122 5.33 -32.80 15.49
C GLU A 122 6.02 -32.99 14.12
N GLU A 123 6.77 -34.06 13.98
CA GLU A 123 7.44 -34.45 12.73
C GLU A 123 6.41 -34.58 11.60
N SER A 124 6.67 -33.89 10.50
CA SER A 124 5.78 -33.78 9.34
C SER A 124 4.39 -33.18 9.64
N GLY A 125 4.24 -32.47 10.76
CA GLY A 125 2.98 -31.83 11.15
C GLY A 125 2.53 -30.77 10.15
N ASN A 126 1.21 -30.71 9.91
CA ASN A 126 0.57 -29.83 8.95
C ASN A 126 -0.65 -29.14 9.56
N ASN A 127 -0.74 -27.85 9.37
CA ASN A 127 -1.84 -26.97 9.72
C ASN A 127 -1.76 -25.70 8.85
N GLY A 128 -2.63 -24.73 9.06
CA GLY A 128 -2.57 -23.44 8.39
C GLY A 128 -3.33 -22.37 9.15
N ILE A 129 -3.00 -21.11 8.90
CA ILE A 129 -3.77 -19.97 9.36
C ILE A 129 -4.49 -19.36 8.17
N GLY A 130 -5.79 -19.63 8.05
CA GLY A 130 -6.65 -18.96 7.09
C GLY A 130 -6.93 -17.53 7.53
N ILE A 131 -6.69 -16.57 6.65
CA ILE A 131 -6.99 -15.16 6.89
C ILE A 131 -8.06 -14.67 5.93
N ARG A 132 -8.94 -13.78 6.41
CA ARG A 132 -10.05 -13.20 5.65
C ARG A 132 -10.93 -14.27 4.95
N VAL A 133 -11.16 -15.39 5.63
CA VAL A 133 -11.98 -16.48 5.11
C VAL A 133 -13.45 -16.08 5.21
N PRO A 134 -14.24 -16.13 4.12
CA PRO A 134 -15.67 -15.84 4.18
C PRO A 134 -16.44 -16.94 4.93
N ASP A 135 -17.66 -16.65 5.35
CA ASP A 135 -18.56 -17.62 6.01
C ASP A 135 -18.65 -18.92 5.20
N GLY A 136 -18.35 -20.06 5.83
CA GLY A 136 -18.35 -21.37 5.18
C GLY A 136 -17.28 -21.58 4.11
N GLY A 137 -16.36 -20.62 3.93
CA GLY A 137 -15.31 -20.67 2.93
C GLY A 137 -14.17 -21.63 3.28
N HIS A 138 -13.44 -22.07 2.26
CA HIS A 138 -12.22 -22.87 2.43
C HIS A 138 -11.01 -21.95 2.62
N PRO A 139 -10.14 -22.18 3.64
CA PRO A 139 -9.01 -21.30 3.94
C PRO A 139 -8.11 -21.00 2.74
N ALA A 140 -7.68 -22.01 2.01
CA ALA A 140 -6.71 -21.84 0.92
C ALA A 140 -7.30 -21.37 -0.41
N SER A 141 -8.61 -21.56 -0.66
CA SER A 141 -9.22 -21.22 -1.96
C SER A 141 -10.16 -20.03 -1.92
N SER A 142 -10.94 -19.88 -0.83
CA SER A 142 -11.88 -18.76 -0.67
C SER A 142 -11.31 -17.66 0.23
N GLY A 143 -10.38 -17.99 1.13
CA GLY A 143 -9.55 -17.09 1.89
C GLY A 143 -8.11 -17.11 1.39
N MET A 144 -7.17 -16.77 2.25
CA MET A 144 -5.73 -16.95 2.06
C MET A 144 -5.18 -17.75 3.23
N GLU A 145 -4.48 -18.86 2.95
CA GLU A 145 -3.89 -19.70 3.98
C GLU A 145 -2.40 -19.42 4.12
N ILE A 146 -1.96 -19.07 5.33
CA ILE A 146 -0.55 -19.02 5.71
C ILE A 146 -0.18 -20.41 6.21
N GLN A 147 0.73 -21.07 5.52
CA GLN A 147 1.06 -22.47 5.76
C GLN A 147 1.81 -22.68 7.08
N ILE A 148 1.33 -23.58 7.96
CA ILE A 148 2.00 -24.05 9.16
C ILE A 148 2.44 -25.50 8.91
N LEU A 149 3.72 -25.72 8.60
CA LEU A 149 4.18 -27.00 8.08
C LEU A 149 5.61 -27.33 8.51
N ASP A 150 5.85 -28.52 9.01
CA ASP A 150 7.21 -29.08 9.02
C ASP A 150 7.58 -29.58 7.62
N HIS A 151 7.98 -28.66 6.75
CA HIS A 151 8.36 -28.98 5.38
C HIS A 151 9.69 -29.74 5.26
N ASN A 152 10.42 -29.91 6.38
CA ASN A 152 11.62 -30.72 6.46
C ASN A 152 11.34 -32.18 6.91
N GLY A 153 10.12 -32.45 7.39
CA GLY A 153 9.70 -33.76 7.86
C GLY A 153 9.79 -34.85 6.78
N SER A 154 9.91 -36.10 7.20
CA SER A 154 10.15 -37.23 6.30
C SER A 154 9.04 -37.41 5.26
N ARG A 155 7.78 -37.07 5.61
CA ARG A 155 6.64 -37.10 4.69
C ARG A 155 6.87 -36.19 3.46
N TYR A 156 7.60 -35.10 3.62
CA TYR A 156 7.75 -34.02 2.60
C TYR A 156 9.16 -33.94 2.00
N SER A 157 10.17 -34.31 2.77
CA SER A 157 11.59 -34.21 2.39
C SER A 157 12.31 -35.56 2.29
N GLY A 158 11.59 -36.67 2.43
CA GLY A 158 12.17 -38.01 2.46
C GLY A 158 13.04 -38.29 1.25
N MET A 159 14.22 -38.89 1.50
CA MET A 159 14.96 -39.56 0.44
C MET A 159 14.21 -40.81 0.08
N ALA A 160 13.68 -40.83 -1.11
CA ALA A 160 13.03 -42.00 -1.63
C ALA A 160 13.98 -43.10 -2.02
N GLU A 161 13.38 -44.25 -2.06
CA GLU A 161 13.86 -45.48 -2.61
C GLU A 161 14.79 -45.32 -3.81
N MET A 162 15.84 -46.13 -3.83
CA MET A 162 16.72 -46.31 -4.96
C MET A 162 15.93 -46.90 -6.12
N SER A 163 15.51 -46.12 -7.06
CA SER A 163 14.98 -46.58 -8.32
C SER A 163 16.08 -46.50 -9.38
N GLY A 164 16.53 -47.68 -9.88
CA GLY A 164 17.58 -47.73 -10.90
C GLY A 164 18.95 -47.23 -10.44
N GLY A 165 19.30 -47.40 -9.16
CA GLY A 165 20.62 -47.09 -8.59
C GLY A 165 20.89 -45.59 -8.36
N LYS A 166 19.89 -44.71 -8.52
CA LYS A 166 19.99 -43.27 -8.25
C LYS A 166 19.00 -42.83 -7.17
N PRO A 167 19.43 -42.04 -6.15
CA PRO A 167 18.52 -41.51 -5.15
C PRO A 167 17.51 -40.56 -5.83
N ARG A 168 16.23 -40.85 -5.71
CA ARG A 168 15.15 -39.97 -6.17
C ARG A 168 14.65 -39.14 -4.98
N ARG A 169 14.79 -37.81 -5.07
CA ARG A 169 14.23 -36.91 -4.08
C ARG A 169 12.70 -36.91 -4.18
N LEU A 170 12.02 -37.31 -3.12
CA LEU A 170 10.53 -37.35 -3.03
C LEU A 170 9.93 -36.05 -2.49
N SER A 171 10.66 -34.96 -2.44
CA SER A 171 10.01 -33.69 -2.13
C SER A 171 9.08 -33.29 -3.27
N TRP A 172 7.79 -33.54 -3.08
CA TRP A 172 6.72 -33.12 -4.00
C TRP A 172 6.21 -31.72 -3.66
N LEU A 173 6.65 -31.12 -2.53
CA LEU A 173 6.30 -29.76 -2.15
C LEU A 173 6.88 -28.74 -3.13
N LYS A 174 6.03 -27.85 -3.51
CA LYS A 174 6.41 -26.64 -4.27
C LYS A 174 6.79 -25.52 -3.29
N PRO A 175 7.60 -24.52 -3.70
CA PRO A 175 8.02 -23.44 -2.82
C PRO A 175 6.89 -22.73 -2.09
N TRP A 176 5.73 -22.56 -2.72
CA TRP A 176 4.55 -21.92 -2.13
C TRP A 176 3.75 -22.80 -1.16
N GLN A 177 4.20 -24.04 -0.93
CA GLN A 177 3.65 -24.97 0.06
C GLN A 177 4.54 -25.09 1.30
N TYR A 178 5.69 -24.39 1.33
CA TYR A 178 6.54 -24.37 2.49
C TYR A 178 5.95 -23.50 3.60
N HIS A 179 6.37 -23.79 4.84
CA HIS A 179 5.94 -23.04 6.01
C HIS A 179 6.03 -21.53 5.82
N GLY A 180 5.00 -20.81 6.27
CA GLY A 180 4.88 -19.35 6.20
C GLY A 180 4.49 -18.79 4.82
N SER A 181 4.43 -19.63 3.77
CA SER A 181 3.95 -19.17 2.45
C SER A 181 2.47 -18.82 2.49
N ILE A 182 2.08 -17.80 1.72
CA ILE A 182 0.67 -17.63 1.34
C ILE A 182 0.40 -18.68 0.27
N TYR A 183 -0.31 -19.75 0.64
CA TYR A 183 -0.45 -20.99 -0.14
C TYR A 183 -0.91 -20.71 -1.59
N GLY A 184 -0.15 -21.19 -2.57
CA GLY A 184 -0.39 -20.98 -4.00
C GLY A 184 -0.08 -19.56 -4.51
N ILE A 185 0.02 -18.57 -3.63
CA ILE A 185 0.12 -17.15 -3.98
C ILE A 185 1.57 -16.66 -3.92
N THR A 186 2.20 -16.72 -2.73
CA THR A 186 3.56 -16.17 -2.52
C THR A 186 4.39 -17.12 -1.67
N PRO A 187 5.58 -17.57 -2.14
CA PRO A 187 6.45 -18.41 -1.35
C PRO A 187 7.15 -17.63 -0.24
N ALA A 188 7.30 -18.27 0.93
CA ALA A 188 8.07 -17.73 2.03
C ALA A 188 9.58 -17.95 1.85
N LYS A 189 10.39 -17.11 2.50
CA LYS A 189 11.82 -17.38 2.70
C LYS A 189 11.97 -18.53 3.70
N THR A 190 12.83 -19.48 3.39
CA THR A 190 13.09 -20.66 4.22
C THR A 190 14.31 -20.49 5.15
N GLY A 191 14.46 -21.40 6.11
CA GLY A 191 15.62 -21.42 7.03
C GLY A 191 15.38 -20.73 8.38
N TYR A 192 14.17 -20.31 8.67
CA TYR A 192 13.80 -19.63 9.92
C TYR A 192 12.96 -20.50 10.86
N LEU A 193 12.45 -21.65 10.38
CA LEU A 193 11.69 -22.60 11.19
C LEU A 193 12.64 -23.34 12.15
N LYS A 194 12.28 -23.38 13.44
CA LYS A 194 13.00 -24.16 14.44
C LYS A 194 12.69 -25.66 14.28
N PRO A 195 13.55 -26.55 14.78
CA PRO A 195 13.30 -27.98 14.78
C PRO A 195 11.96 -28.37 15.43
N VAL A 196 11.38 -29.48 14.98
CA VAL A 196 10.17 -30.08 15.58
C VAL A 196 10.28 -30.21 17.09
N GLY A 197 9.16 -30.04 17.78
CA GLY A 197 9.10 -30.06 19.25
C GLY A 197 9.53 -28.76 19.91
N GLN A 198 10.02 -27.76 19.16
CA GLN A 198 10.34 -26.44 19.68
C GLN A 198 9.23 -25.42 19.34
N TRP A 199 9.04 -24.46 20.25
CA TRP A 199 8.13 -23.34 20.02
C TRP A 199 8.70 -22.33 19.03
N ASN A 200 7.96 -22.07 17.97
CA ASN A 200 8.19 -21.00 17.00
C ASN A 200 7.24 -19.82 17.31
N HIS A 201 7.69 -18.61 17.09
CA HIS A 201 6.86 -17.42 17.18
C HIS A 201 6.56 -16.91 15.76
N GLU A 202 5.30 -16.72 15.43
CA GLU A 202 4.87 -16.17 14.15
C GLU A 202 3.94 -14.99 14.35
N THR A 203 4.10 -13.97 13.49
CA THR A 203 3.19 -12.83 13.40
C THR A 203 2.75 -12.66 11.96
N ILE A 204 1.44 -12.63 11.75
CA ILE A 204 0.80 -12.36 10.47
C ILE A 204 0.21 -10.95 10.54
N ILE A 205 0.62 -10.09 9.63
CA ILE A 205 0.08 -8.75 9.46
C ILE A 205 -0.71 -8.75 8.15
N ALA A 206 -1.98 -8.38 8.20
CA ALA A 206 -2.83 -8.24 7.03
C ALA A 206 -3.55 -6.89 7.09
N ILE A 207 -3.14 -5.96 6.26
CA ILE A 207 -3.67 -4.60 6.25
C ILE A 207 -3.90 -4.16 4.81
N ASP A 208 -5.14 -3.86 4.44
CA ASP A 208 -5.59 -3.64 3.06
C ASP A 208 -5.14 -4.79 2.14
N ASP A 209 -4.30 -4.53 1.14
CA ASP A 209 -3.72 -5.55 0.24
C ASP A 209 -2.33 -6.03 0.69
N HIS A 210 -1.78 -5.50 1.78
CA HIS A 210 -0.45 -5.85 2.27
C HIS A 210 -0.53 -6.99 3.28
N VAL A 211 0.15 -8.10 2.97
CA VAL A 211 0.29 -9.26 3.86
C VAL A 211 1.76 -9.50 4.15
N MET A 212 2.10 -9.53 5.44
CA MET A 212 3.44 -9.87 5.92
C MET A 212 3.38 -11.08 6.85
N VAL A 213 4.40 -11.92 6.79
CA VAL A 213 4.62 -13.03 7.73
C VAL A 213 5.99 -12.89 8.35
N ILE A 214 6.04 -12.88 9.68
CA ILE A 214 7.27 -12.74 10.47
C ILE A 214 7.42 -14.02 11.28
N LEU A 215 8.49 -14.78 11.05
CA LEU A 215 8.80 -16.02 11.75
C LEU A 215 10.08 -15.87 12.55
N ASN A 216 10.00 -16.08 13.87
CA ASN A 216 11.14 -16.00 14.79
C ASN A 216 11.95 -14.69 14.64
N GLY A 217 11.25 -13.56 14.41
CA GLY A 217 11.82 -12.23 14.23
C GLY A 217 12.26 -11.88 12.81
N ALA A 218 12.16 -12.81 11.85
CA ALA A 218 12.52 -12.54 10.45
C ALA A 218 11.28 -12.37 9.56
N VAL A 219 11.23 -11.33 8.73
CA VAL A 219 10.18 -11.17 7.71
C VAL A 219 10.42 -12.16 6.59
N ILE A 220 9.58 -13.20 6.53
CA ILE A 220 9.67 -14.29 5.54
C ILE A 220 8.74 -14.07 4.33
N VAL A 221 7.66 -13.32 4.50
CA VAL A 221 6.78 -12.82 3.41
C VAL A 221 6.55 -11.33 3.61
N ASP A 222 6.59 -10.58 2.52
CA ASP A 222 6.25 -9.15 2.40
C ASP A 222 5.61 -8.97 1.02
N ALA A 223 4.28 -9.08 0.95
CA ALA A 223 3.53 -9.18 -0.29
C ALA A 223 2.41 -8.14 -0.35
N PHE A 224 2.33 -7.42 -1.47
CA PHE A 224 1.19 -6.61 -1.84
C PHE A 224 0.33 -7.42 -2.82
N LEU A 225 -0.87 -7.82 -2.40
CA LEU A 225 -1.72 -8.76 -3.13
C LEU A 225 -2.14 -8.24 -4.50
N ASP A 226 -2.37 -6.92 -4.63
CA ASP A 226 -2.74 -6.30 -5.90
C ASP A 226 -1.62 -6.34 -6.95
N ASP A 227 -0.36 -6.38 -6.50
CA ASP A 227 0.84 -6.46 -7.34
C ASP A 227 1.33 -7.92 -7.48
N THR A 228 0.64 -8.87 -6.83
CA THR A 228 1.06 -10.28 -6.77
C THR A 228 0.29 -11.12 -7.79
N VAL A 229 1.03 -11.85 -8.61
CA VAL A 229 0.48 -12.90 -9.47
C VAL A 229 0.69 -14.25 -8.76
N PRO A 230 -0.38 -15.02 -8.52
CA PRO A 230 -0.26 -16.33 -7.88
C PRO A 230 0.75 -17.23 -8.59
N VAL A 231 1.72 -17.78 -7.84
CA VAL A 231 2.84 -18.53 -8.41
C VAL A 231 2.45 -19.95 -8.86
N ASP A 232 1.30 -20.46 -8.41
CA ASP A 232 0.77 -21.75 -8.88
C ASP A 232 -0.03 -21.63 -10.18
N GLY A 233 -0.28 -20.40 -10.67
CA GLY A 233 -1.07 -20.09 -11.85
C GLY A 233 -2.58 -20.28 -11.65
N GLY A 234 -3.04 -20.55 -10.43
CA GLY A 234 -4.45 -20.70 -10.08
C GLY A 234 -5.15 -19.36 -9.85
N ALA A 235 -6.49 -19.40 -9.85
CA ALA A 235 -7.29 -18.27 -9.39
C ALA A 235 -7.43 -18.34 -7.87
N HIS A 236 -7.04 -17.28 -7.19
CA HIS A 236 -7.15 -17.14 -5.73
C HIS A 236 -8.11 -15.99 -5.39
N PRO A 237 -9.45 -16.20 -5.47
CA PRO A 237 -10.43 -15.14 -5.21
C PRO A 237 -10.33 -14.56 -3.79
N GLY A 238 -9.80 -15.32 -2.83
CA GLY A 238 -9.53 -14.87 -1.47
C GLY A 238 -8.58 -13.67 -1.37
N MET A 239 -7.71 -13.44 -2.36
CA MET A 239 -6.83 -12.26 -2.42
C MET A 239 -7.62 -10.94 -2.45
N ASN A 240 -8.86 -10.98 -2.95
CA ASN A 240 -9.73 -9.81 -3.03
C ASN A 240 -10.56 -9.58 -1.76
N ASN A 241 -10.53 -10.51 -0.81
CA ASN A 241 -11.30 -10.39 0.42
C ASN A 241 -10.72 -9.29 1.30
N LYS A 242 -11.58 -8.35 1.67
CA LYS A 242 -11.19 -7.24 2.55
C LYS A 242 -11.46 -7.53 4.02
N ARG A 243 -12.29 -8.55 4.31
CA ARG A 243 -12.69 -8.98 5.66
C ARG A 243 -13.07 -10.45 5.65
N GLY A 244 -12.92 -11.12 6.78
CA GLY A 244 -13.34 -12.48 7.00
C GLY A 244 -12.79 -13.05 8.30
N HIS A 245 -13.01 -14.34 8.51
CA HIS A 245 -12.60 -15.06 9.70
C HIS A 245 -11.11 -15.38 9.70
N LEU A 246 -10.54 -15.52 10.89
CA LEU A 246 -9.32 -16.30 11.12
C LEU A 246 -9.73 -17.76 11.26
N VAL A 247 -8.96 -18.65 10.62
CA VAL A 247 -9.23 -20.09 10.65
C VAL A 247 -7.93 -20.83 10.96
N LEU A 248 -7.96 -21.67 11.99
CA LEU A 248 -6.93 -22.70 12.14
C LEU A 248 -7.32 -23.87 11.24
N ALA A 249 -6.59 -24.03 10.12
CA ALA A 249 -6.90 -25.03 9.11
C ALA A 249 -6.31 -26.40 9.52
N GLY A 250 -7.14 -27.22 10.19
CA GLY A 250 -6.72 -28.55 10.64
C GLY A 250 -6.56 -29.51 9.46
N HIS A 251 -5.38 -30.09 9.36
CA HIS A 251 -5.01 -31.10 8.36
C HIS A 251 -4.86 -32.53 8.96
N SER A 252 -5.59 -32.80 10.04
CA SER A 252 -5.57 -34.06 10.77
C SER A 252 -4.27 -34.37 11.53
N ASP A 253 -3.30 -33.48 11.53
CA ASP A 253 -2.07 -33.62 12.32
C ASP A 253 -2.21 -32.85 13.66
N ARG A 254 -1.48 -33.31 14.67
CA ARG A 254 -1.44 -32.61 15.96
C ARG A 254 -0.52 -31.40 15.85
N VAL A 255 -1.06 -30.20 16.20
CA VAL A 255 -0.31 -28.96 16.29
C VAL A 255 -0.73 -28.23 17.56
N GLU A 256 0.24 -27.64 18.26
CA GLU A 256 0.01 -26.88 19.47
C GLU A 256 0.20 -25.38 19.21
N PHE A 257 -0.70 -24.55 19.77
CA PHE A 257 -0.65 -23.10 19.71
C PHE A 257 -0.75 -22.52 21.12
N ARG A 258 -0.08 -21.40 21.38
CA ARG A 258 -0.22 -20.63 22.60
C ARG A 258 0.08 -19.15 22.36
N ASN A 259 -0.18 -18.31 23.38
CA ASN A 259 0.07 -16.87 23.29
C ASN A 259 -0.54 -16.25 22.03
N MET A 260 -1.76 -16.70 21.70
CA MET A 260 -2.51 -16.25 20.53
C MET A 260 -3.15 -14.90 20.83
N GLU A 261 -2.69 -13.85 20.19
CA GLU A 261 -3.17 -12.48 20.41
C GLU A 261 -3.40 -11.78 19.09
N ILE A 262 -4.41 -10.92 19.05
CA ILE A 262 -4.74 -10.10 17.89
C ILE A 262 -4.76 -8.63 18.24
N ALA A 263 -4.09 -7.82 17.44
CA ALA A 263 -4.26 -6.37 17.37
C ALA A 263 -5.18 -6.06 16.19
N ASP A 264 -6.38 -5.59 16.47
CA ASP A 264 -7.40 -5.34 15.46
C ASP A 264 -7.32 -3.89 15.01
N TYR A 265 -6.85 -3.69 13.79
CA TYR A 265 -6.82 -2.39 13.11
C TYR A 265 -8.05 -2.18 12.22
N SER A 266 -9.02 -3.11 12.27
CA SER A 266 -10.25 -2.99 11.48
C SER A 266 -10.91 -1.66 11.82
N ILE A 267 -10.98 -0.82 10.82
CA ILE A 267 -11.65 0.46 10.91
C ILE A 267 -13.14 0.17 10.88
N PRO A 268 -13.90 0.51 11.93
CA PRO A 268 -15.34 0.52 11.80
C PRO A 268 -15.67 1.35 10.55
N PRO A 269 -16.63 0.92 9.69
CA PRO A 269 -17.13 1.82 8.66
C PRO A 269 -17.45 3.12 9.39
N ALA A 270 -16.84 4.22 8.93
CA ALA A 270 -17.06 5.49 9.56
C ALA A 270 -18.56 5.77 9.51
N THR A 271 -19.19 5.66 10.66
CA THR A 271 -20.54 6.15 10.85
C THR A 271 -20.46 7.66 10.72
N HIS A 272 -20.94 8.18 9.62
CA HIS A 272 -20.69 9.54 9.11
C HIS A 272 -21.40 10.64 9.89
N GLU A 273 -21.86 10.41 11.09
CA GLU A 273 -22.50 11.43 11.89
C GLU A 273 -21.53 11.95 12.94
N ALA A 274 -20.69 12.91 12.55
CA ALA A 274 -20.16 13.85 13.51
C ALA A 274 -21.36 14.55 14.17
N SER A 275 -21.44 14.48 15.49
CA SER A 275 -22.54 15.07 16.25
C SER A 275 -22.61 16.60 16.13
N SER A 276 -21.55 17.24 15.65
CA SER A 276 -21.42 18.68 15.36
C SER A 276 -20.18 18.95 14.50
N ASP A 277 -20.14 20.13 13.85
CA ASP A 277 -18.99 20.56 13.07
C ASP A 277 -17.71 20.68 13.95
N ASN A 278 -16.58 20.30 13.37
CA ASN A 278 -15.23 20.29 13.96
C ASN A 278 -15.07 19.39 15.21
N VAL A 279 -16.00 18.46 15.44
CA VAL A 279 -15.86 17.39 16.46
C VAL A 279 -15.50 16.09 15.75
N PRO A 280 -14.29 15.53 15.94
CA PRO A 280 -13.85 14.35 15.23
C PRO A 280 -14.64 13.12 15.66
N PRO A 281 -14.93 12.20 14.71
CA PRO A 281 -15.49 10.89 15.05
C PRO A 281 -14.46 10.07 15.85
N GLN A 282 -14.94 9.06 16.55
CA GLN A 282 -14.07 8.20 17.37
C GLN A 282 -12.91 7.61 16.54
N GLY A 283 -11.69 7.74 17.05
CA GLY A 283 -10.47 7.24 16.43
C GLY A 283 -9.86 8.19 15.39
N PHE A 284 -10.39 9.40 15.25
CA PHE A 284 -9.81 10.48 14.46
C PHE A 284 -9.41 11.65 15.34
N ASP A 285 -8.37 12.36 14.94
CA ASP A 285 -7.96 13.64 15.51
C ASP A 285 -8.41 14.79 14.62
N ALA A 286 -8.83 15.90 15.19
CA ALA A 286 -9.09 17.12 14.44
C ALA A 286 -7.75 17.76 14.07
N ILE A 287 -7.43 17.85 12.77
CA ILE A 287 -6.26 18.60 12.29
C ILE A 287 -6.59 20.07 12.02
N PHE A 288 -7.86 20.43 12.16
CA PHE A 288 -8.36 21.81 12.21
C PHE A 288 -9.30 21.92 13.43
N ASN A 289 -9.02 22.87 14.31
CA ASN A 289 -9.72 23.02 15.58
C ASN A 289 -11.02 23.84 15.52
N GLY A 290 -11.35 24.40 14.34
CA GLY A 290 -12.52 25.25 14.16
C GLY A 290 -12.42 26.68 14.73
N THR A 291 -11.29 27.05 15.33
CA THR A 291 -11.15 28.35 16.03
C THR A 291 -10.04 29.22 15.45
N ASP A 292 -8.93 28.64 15.06
CA ASP A 292 -7.76 29.35 14.52
C ASP A 292 -6.93 28.48 13.57
N LEU A 293 -5.78 28.99 13.13
CA LEU A 293 -4.87 28.32 12.21
C LEU A 293 -3.79 27.46 12.93
N GLN A 294 -3.97 27.14 14.20
CA GLN A 294 -3.01 26.30 14.92
C GLN A 294 -2.88 24.91 14.25
N GLY A 295 -1.66 24.44 14.06
CA GLY A 295 -1.36 23.20 13.33
C GLY A 295 -1.23 23.39 11.80
N TRP A 296 -1.35 24.66 11.32
CA TRP A 296 -1.21 25.02 9.91
C TRP A 296 -0.17 26.13 9.72
N LYS A 297 0.46 26.11 8.54
CA LYS A 297 1.45 27.11 8.10
C LYS A 297 1.31 27.43 6.62
N GLY A 298 1.89 28.56 6.21
CA GLY A 298 1.99 28.89 4.79
C GLY A 298 2.91 27.94 4.04
N LEU A 299 2.63 27.66 2.78
CA LEU A 299 3.46 26.79 1.93
C LEU A 299 4.72 27.56 1.49
N ALA A 300 5.87 27.24 2.10
CA ALA A 300 7.14 27.94 1.83
C ALA A 300 7.67 27.76 0.40
N HIS A 301 7.32 26.68 -0.29
CA HIS A 301 7.67 26.45 -1.69
C HIS A 301 6.76 25.39 -2.33
N LYS A 302 6.18 25.70 -3.50
CA LYS A 302 5.25 24.80 -4.20
C LYS A 302 5.85 23.46 -4.63
N ASN A 303 7.13 23.42 -4.95
CA ASN A 303 7.83 22.18 -5.30
C ASN A 303 8.32 21.49 -4.03
N ALA A 304 7.75 20.33 -3.70
CA ALA A 304 8.08 19.57 -2.49
C ALA A 304 9.56 19.18 -2.42
N SER A 305 10.19 18.81 -3.54
CA SER A 305 11.62 18.49 -3.58
C SER A 305 12.50 19.70 -3.26
N ALA A 306 12.17 20.87 -3.80
CA ALA A 306 12.88 22.11 -3.51
C ALA A 306 12.65 22.55 -2.05
N ARG A 307 11.42 22.42 -1.52
CA ARG A 307 11.09 22.70 -0.13
C ARG A 307 11.95 21.89 0.84
N ARG A 308 12.13 20.60 0.60
CA ARG A 308 12.97 19.73 1.44
C ARG A 308 14.46 20.07 1.39
N GLN A 309 14.92 20.80 0.38
CA GLN A 309 16.31 21.24 0.25
C GLN A 309 16.59 22.55 0.99
N LEU A 310 15.57 23.32 1.39
CA LEU A 310 15.74 24.49 2.22
C LEU A 310 16.34 24.13 3.57
N LYS A 311 17.40 24.83 4.00
CA LYS A 311 18.11 24.60 5.25
C LYS A 311 18.49 25.91 5.93
N GLY A 312 18.65 25.87 7.25
CA GLY A 312 19.11 27.00 8.05
C GLY A 312 18.26 28.26 7.86
N ASP A 313 18.90 29.43 7.78
CA ASP A 313 18.23 30.73 7.68
C ASP A 313 17.33 30.82 6.46
N ALA A 314 17.71 30.24 5.32
CA ALA A 314 16.90 30.23 4.11
C ALA A 314 15.56 29.49 4.31
N ALA A 315 15.54 28.41 5.07
CA ALA A 315 14.30 27.70 5.41
C ALA A 315 13.43 28.55 6.34
N THR A 316 14.04 29.17 7.35
CA THR A 316 13.36 30.03 8.34
C THR A 316 12.74 31.24 7.70
N ASP A 317 13.48 31.95 6.83
CA ASP A 317 12.97 33.12 6.13
C ASP A 317 11.87 32.78 5.12
N ALA A 318 12.02 31.71 4.37
CA ALA A 318 10.99 31.25 3.44
C ALA A 318 9.69 30.89 4.18
N GLN A 319 9.79 30.21 5.33
CA GLN A 319 8.61 29.87 6.13
C GLN A 319 7.98 31.10 6.75
N ARG A 320 8.77 32.02 7.33
CA ARG A 320 8.26 33.29 7.88
C ARG A 320 7.46 34.08 6.85
N THR A 321 8.00 34.22 5.65
CA THR A 321 7.33 34.93 4.54
C THR A 321 6.02 34.22 4.14
N ALA A 322 6.04 32.88 4.05
CA ALA A 322 4.85 32.12 3.72
C ALA A 322 3.77 32.23 4.81
N ASP A 323 4.15 32.28 6.08
CA ASP A 323 3.23 32.45 7.21
C ASP A 323 2.63 33.85 7.28
N GLU A 324 3.36 34.88 6.86
CA GLU A 324 2.83 36.25 6.70
C GLU A 324 1.72 36.26 5.63
N VAL A 325 1.99 35.70 4.45
CA VAL A 325 1.00 35.57 3.37
C VAL A 325 -0.20 34.72 3.81
N MET A 326 0.02 33.66 4.58
CA MET A 326 -1.06 32.83 5.12
C MET A 326 -2.01 33.68 5.98
N ARG A 327 -1.48 34.45 6.95
CA ARG A 327 -2.30 35.27 7.86
C ARG A 327 -3.11 36.34 7.14
N ASP A 328 -2.65 36.82 6.00
CA ASP A 328 -3.35 37.84 5.21
C ASP A 328 -4.52 37.25 4.41
N HIS A 329 -4.51 35.97 4.08
CA HIS A 329 -5.42 35.35 3.12
C HIS A 329 -6.22 34.16 3.61
N TRP A 330 -5.79 33.54 4.72
CA TRP A 330 -6.50 32.44 5.37
C TRP A 330 -7.02 32.89 6.73
N SER A 331 -8.26 32.61 7.02
CA SER A 331 -8.92 32.99 8.26
C SER A 331 -9.90 31.91 8.72
N VAL A 332 -10.38 32.02 9.96
CA VAL A 332 -11.46 31.17 10.47
C VAL A 332 -12.67 32.05 10.75
N VAL A 333 -13.78 31.74 10.11
CA VAL A 333 -15.05 32.45 10.24
C VAL A 333 -16.14 31.44 10.63
N GLU A 334 -16.72 31.59 11.80
CA GLU A 334 -17.80 30.74 12.30
C GLU A 334 -17.47 29.24 12.23
N GLY A 335 -16.26 28.85 12.60
CA GLY A 335 -15.81 27.44 12.56
C GLY A 335 -15.41 26.94 11.16
N VAL A 336 -15.40 27.81 10.17
CA VAL A 336 -15.02 27.49 8.78
C VAL A 336 -13.66 28.07 8.46
N LEU A 337 -12.73 27.23 8.04
CA LEU A 337 -11.46 27.64 7.46
C LEU A 337 -11.73 28.25 6.08
N THR A 338 -11.47 29.55 5.96
CA THR A 338 -11.87 30.37 4.80
C THR A 338 -10.63 30.93 4.10
N TYR A 339 -10.61 30.83 2.79
CA TYR A 339 -9.58 31.37 1.92
C TYR A 339 -10.19 32.37 0.92
N ASP A 340 -9.57 33.53 0.76
CA ASP A 340 -10.09 34.62 -0.05
C ASP A 340 -9.75 34.56 -1.56
N GLY A 341 -9.01 33.53 -1.99
CA GLY A 341 -8.58 33.33 -3.38
C GLY A 341 -7.23 33.96 -3.73
N LYS A 342 -6.53 34.55 -2.76
CA LYS A 342 -5.24 35.26 -2.98
C LYS A 342 -4.13 34.60 -2.16
N GLY A 343 -2.88 34.99 -2.45
CA GLY A 343 -1.74 34.51 -1.67
C GLY A 343 -1.25 33.13 -2.08
N GLN A 344 -1.14 32.19 -1.15
CA GLN A 344 -0.52 30.88 -1.35
C GLN A 344 -1.33 29.76 -0.69
N SER A 345 -0.96 28.51 -1.01
CA SER A 345 -1.52 27.31 -0.36
C SER A 345 -1.25 27.28 1.13
N LEU A 346 -2.15 26.64 1.85
CA LEU A 346 -2.02 26.32 3.27
C LEU A 346 -1.54 24.87 3.41
N CYS A 347 -0.65 24.59 4.36
CA CYS A 347 -0.22 23.22 4.63
C CYS A 347 -0.15 22.91 6.11
N THR A 348 -0.22 21.62 6.46
CA THR A 348 -0.08 21.19 7.85
C THR A 348 1.34 21.41 8.36
N ASP A 349 1.48 21.73 9.66
CA ASP A 349 2.79 21.80 10.31
C ASP A 349 3.47 20.45 10.37
N LYS A 350 2.67 19.39 10.65
CA LYS A 350 3.10 18.00 10.74
C LYS A 350 3.07 17.33 9.37
N ASP A 351 4.03 16.44 9.14
CA ASP A 351 4.04 15.51 8.01
C ASP A 351 3.20 14.27 8.32
N TYR A 352 2.46 13.79 7.31
CA TYR A 352 1.63 12.59 7.41
C TYR A 352 2.07 11.56 6.40
N GLY A 353 2.11 10.30 6.84
CA GLY A 353 2.43 9.14 6.01
C GLY A 353 1.18 8.45 5.48
N ASP A 354 0.86 7.30 6.06
CA ASP A 354 -0.36 6.57 5.76
C ASP A 354 -1.48 7.03 6.69
N PHE A 355 -2.64 7.33 6.12
CA PHE A 355 -3.73 7.93 6.90
C PHE A 355 -5.10 7.70 6.25
N GLU A 356 -6.13 7.92 7.04
CA GLU A 356 -7.47 8.26 6.60
C GLU A 356 -7.81 9.68 7.01
N MET A 357 -8.46 10.42 6.11
CA MET A 357 -8.80 11.81 6.32
C MET A 357 -10.20 12.13 5.83
N TYR A 358 -11.01 12.76 6.68
CA TYR A 358 -12.23 13.44 6.28
C TYR A 358 -11.93 14.90 5.97
N VAL A 359 -12.55 15.41 4.93
CA VAL A 359 -12.50 16.82 4.56
C VAL A 359 -13.86 17.25 4.03
N ASP A 360 -14.51 18.15 4.72
CA ASP A 360 -15.64 18.88 4.17
C ASP A 360 -15.16 20.14 3.47
N TRP A 361 -15.57 20.29 2.22
CA TRP A 361 -15.18 21.44 1.39
C TRP A 361 -16.38 22.03 0.63
N LYS A 362 -16.29 23.31 0.36
CA LYS A 362 -17.28 24.06 -0.40
C LYS A 362 -16.57 25.08 -1.28
N ILE A 363 -17.05 25.25 -2.50
CA ILE A 363 -16.50 26.16 -3.49
C ILE A 363 -17.59 27.02 -4.12
N PRO A 364 -17.29 28.24 -4.57
CA PRO A 364 -18.20 29.02 -5.39
C PRO A 364 -18.22 28.50 -6.85
N PRO A 365 -19.19 28.94 -7.67
CA PRO A 365 -19.24 28.60 -9.09
C PRO A 365 -17.93 28.93 -9.81
N GLY A 366 -17.46 27.99 -10.65
CA GLY A 366 -16.26 28.15 -11.46
C GLY A 366 -14.94 28.05 -10.69
N ALA A 367 -14.96 27.64 -9.43
CA ALA A 367 -13.75 27.49 -8.63
C ALA A 367 -12.96 26.24 -8.99
N ASP A 368 -11.65 26.34 -8.72
CA ASP A 368 -10.67 25.26 -8.89
C ASP A 368 -9.73 25.24 -7.69
N SER A 369 -9.39 24.07 -7.20
CA SER A 369 -8.48 23.82 -6.09
C SER A 369 -8.05 22.36 -6.05
N GLY A 370 -7.47 21.91 -4.92
CA GLY A 370 -7.13 20.52 -4.68
C GLY A 370 -6.49 20.30 -3.32
N ILE A 371 -6.32 19.04 -2.98
CA ILE A 371 -5.62 18.62 -1.76
C ILE A 371 -4.40 17.83 -2.19
N TYR A 372 -3.19 18.34 -1.92
CA TYR A 372 -1.99 17.57 -2.14
C TYR A 372 -1.73 16.61 -0.97
N LEU A 373 -1.52 15.38 -1.31
CA LEU A 373 -1.10 14.36 -0.36
C LEU A 373 0.42 14.20 -0.45
N ARG A 374 1.13 14.26 0.64
CA ARG A 374 2.61 14.14 0.70
C ARG A 374 3.33 15.04 -0.31
N GLY A 375 2.81 16.25 -0.53
CA GLY A 375 3.39 17.25 -1.44
C GLY A 375 3.30 16.93 -2.93
N THR A 376 2.54 15.91 -3.33
CA THR A 376 2.35 15.46 -4.72
C THR A 376 1.23 14.45 -4.81
N PRO A 377 0.75 14.02 -6.00
CA PRO A 377 -0.22 14.73 -6.77
C PRO A 377 -1.45 15.15 -5.96
N GLN A 378 -2.18 16.08 -6.47
CA GLN A 378 -3.39 16.56 -5.81
C GLN A 378 -4.60 15.67 -6.09
N ILE A 379 -5.49 15.61 -5.12
CA ILE A 379 -6.89 15.27 -5.29
C ILE A 379 -7.59 16.52 -5.79
N GLN A 380 -8.12 16.48 -6.99
CA GLN A 380 -8.74 17.64 -7.63
C GLN A 380 -10.04 18.05 -6.94
N ILE A 381 -10.22 19.35 -6.75
CA ILE A 381 -11.48 19.99 -6.38
C ILE A 381 -11.80 21.01 -7.45
N TRP A 382 -12.93 20.91 -8.12
CA TRP A 382 -13.40 21.90 -9.10
C TRP A 382 -14.92 21.91 -9.24
N ASP A 383 -15.42 22.90 -9.95
CA ASP A 383 -16.81 22.96 -10.36
C ASP A 383 -17.00 22.13 -11.65
N PRO A 384 -17.62 20.96 -11.60
CA PRO A 384 -17.85 20.17 -12.79
C PRO A 384 -18.95 20.75 -13.70
N TRP A 385 -19.75 21.67 -13.21
CA TRP A 385 -20.80 22.34 -13.97
C TRP A 385 -20.34 23.67 -14.58
N ASP A 386 -19.07 24.07 -14.42
CA ASP A 386 -18.53 25.27 -15.07
C ASP A 386 -18.30 25.04 -16.57
N LEU A 387 -19.31 25.36 -17.35
CA LEU A 387 -19.31 25.23 -18.81
C LEU A 387 -18.60 26.40 -19.53
N ARG A 388 -18.15 27.46 -18.81
CA ARG A 388 -17.52 28.64 -19.40
C ARG A 388 -16.23 28.34 -20.17
N MET A 389 -15.66 27.14 -20.06
CA MET A 389 -14.38 26.80 -20.66
C MET A 389 -14.47 26.20 -22.09
N LYS A 390 -15.67 25.99 -22.67
CA LYS A 390 -15.80 25.67 -24.11
C LYS A 390 -17.11 26.23 -24.68
N PRO A 391 -17.04 27.25 -25.53
CA PRO A 391 -18.08 27.50 -26.50
C PRO A 391 -18.28 26.24 -27.36
N GLN A 392 -19.52 25.86 -27.65
CA GLN A 392 -19.83 24.91 -28.72
C GLN A 392 -19.24 25.38 -30.04
N ASP A 393 -18.99 24.52 -30.98
CA ASP A 393 -18.45 24.87 -32.32
C ASP A 393 -19.34 25.88 -33.06
N ASP A 394 -20.59 26.08 -32.65
CA ASP A 394 -21.56 27.04 -33.15
C ASP A 394 -21.59 28.36 -32.32
N GLY A 395 -20.73 28.49 -31.31
CA GLY A 395 -20.66 29.68 -30.45
C GLY A 395 -21.77 29.77 -29.38
N SER A 396 -22.63 28.76 -29.26
CA SER A 396 -23.65 28.69 -28.20
C SER A 396 -23.05 28.26 -26.87
N VAL A 397 -23.54 28.80 -25.78
CA VAL A 397 -23.22 28.36 -24.40
C VAL A 397 -24.45 27.67 -23.86
N VAL A 398 -24.38 26.34 -23.72
CA VAL A 398 -25.45 25.56 -23.10
C VAL A 398 -25.30 25.65 -21.58
N GLY A 399 -26.32 26.06 -20.87
CA GLY A 399 -26.36 26.07 -19.41
C GLY A 399 -26.30 24.64 -18.86
N ALA A 400 -25.61 24.44 -17.72
CA ALA A 400 -25.52 23.12 -17.08
C ALA A 400 -26.89 22.54 -16.71
N ASP A 401 -27.85 23.38 -16.41
CA ASP A 401 -29.23 23.01 -16.02
C ASP A 401 -30.07 22.49 -17.20
N ASP A 402 -29.62 22.69 -18.44
CA ASP A 402 -30.34 22.29 -19.67
C ASP A 402 -29.86 20.92 -20.22
N LEU A 403 -28.85 20.30 -19.60
CA LEU A 403 -28.31 19.01 -20.05
C LEU A 403 -28.81 17.84 -19.21
N THR A 404 -29.21 16.75 -19.89
CA THR A 404 -29.41 15.47 -19.21
C THR A 404 -28.09 14.91 -18.70
N PRO A 405 -28.08 14.02 -17.68
CA PRO A 405 -26.84 13.37 -17.20
C PRO A 405 -26.03 12.70 -18.31
N GLU A 406 -26.67 12.11 -19.31
CA GLU A 406 -26.02 11.44 -20.45
C GLU A 406 -25.39 12.46 -21.42
N GLN A 407 -26.07 13.57 -21.71
CA GLN A 407 -25.54 14.68 -22.52
C GLN A 407 -24.36 15.32 -21.83
N TRP A 408 -24.45 15.50 -20.49
CA TRP A 408 -23.39 15.96 -19.64
C TRP A 408 -22.11 15.10 -19.76
N VAL A 409 -22.25 13.78 -19.65
CA VAL A 409 -21.11 12.83 -19.80
C VAL A 409 -20.49 12.91 -21.20
N ALA A 410 -21.28 13.17 -22.24
CA ALA A 410 -20.80 13.21 -23.63
C ALA A 410 -20.01 14.48 -23.98
N THR A 411 -20.19 15.58 -23.21
CA THR A 411 -19.68 16.92 -23.57
C THR A 411 -18.21 17.14 -23.23
N TYR A 412 -17.60 16.34 -22.34
CA TYR A 412 -16.23 16.56 -21.87
C TYR A 412 -15.26 15.45 -22.24
N LYS A 413 -14.33 15.72 -23.17
CA LYS A 413 -13.26 14.79 -23.57
C LYS A 413 -12.14 14.57 -22.52
N ASN A 414 -12.09 15.36 -21.44
CA ASN A 414 -10.96 15.39 -20.50
C ASN A 414 -11.31 14.90 -19.09
N GLY A 415 -12.44 14.20 -18.89
CA GLY A 415 -12.83 13.65 -17.58
C GLY A 415 -13.28 14.68 -16.53
N ARG A 416 -13.33 15.99 -16.86
CA ARG A 416 -13.81 17.03 -15.94
C ARG A 416 -15.30 16.87 -15.58
N ASN A 417 -16.06 16.33 -16.49
CA ASN A 417 -17.47 15.94 -16.28
C ASN A 417 -17.65 14.86 -15.21
N LEU A 418 -16.59 14.15 -14.83
CA LEU A 418 -16.65 13.16 -13.76
C LEU A 418 -16.44 13.78 -12.37
N GLY A 419 -16.21 15.08 -12.29
CA GLY A 419 -16.19 15.86 -11.06
C GLY A 419 -14.86 15.83 -10.33
N SER A 420 -14.95 16.20 -9.05
CA SER A 420 -13.82 16.25 -8.12
C SER A 420 -13.35 14.87 -7.70
N GLY A 421 -12.15 14.80 -7.13
CA GLY A 421 -11.56 13.59 -6.56
C GLY A 421 -10.58 12.88 -7.50
N GLY A 422 -10.39 13.35 -8.74
CA GLY A 422 -9.37 12.82 -9.63
C GLY A 422 -7.96 13.09 -9.12
N LEU A 423 -7.00 12.19 -9.42
CA LEU A 423 -5.58 12.39 -9.15
C LEU A 423 -4.95 13.15 -10.31
N TRP A 424 -5.19 14.46 -10.37
CA TRP A 424 -4.97 15.31 -11.55
C TRP A 424 -3.60 15.17 -12.21
N ASN A 425 -2.57 15.02 -11.42
CA ASN A 425 -1.21 14.99 -11.93
C ASN A 425 -0.71 13.59 -12.32
N ASN A 426 -1.50 12.54 -12.12
CA ASN A 426 -1.16 11.21 -12.61
C ASN A 426 -1.15 11.17 -14.14
N LYS A 427 -0.14 10.53 -14.71
CA LYS A 427 0.03 10.37 -16.15
C LYS A 427 0.00 8.91 -16.59
N ARG A 428 0.61 8.04 -15.79
CA ARG A 428 0.73 6.62 -16.04
C ARG A 428 -0.50 5.86 -15.50
N TRP A 429 -0.98 6.27 -14.32
CA TRP A 429 -2.10 5.66 -13.64
C TRP A 429 -3.36 6.51 -13.81
N ARG A 430 -4.49 5.96 -13.46
CA ARG A 430 -5.78 6.64 -13.59
C ARG A 430 -5.75 8.00 -12.88
N ASN A 431 -6.21 9.02 -13.58
CA ASN A 431 -6.27 10.40 -13.05
C ASN A 431 -7.69 10.94 -12.87
N SER A 432 -8.71 10.19 -13.28
CA SER A 432 -10.11 10.64 -13.24
C SER A 432 -10.93 9.78 -12.27
N PRO A 433 -11.95 10.35 -11.60
CA PRO A 433 -12.89 9.59 -10.81
C PRO A 433 -13.71 8.64 -11.70
N THR A 434 -14.42 7.67 -11.08
CA THR A 434 -15.23 6.68 -11.80
C THR A 434 -16.64 7.18 -12.11
N VAL A 435 -17.12 8.16 -11.33
CA VAL A 435 -18.49 8.69 -11.40
C VAL A 435 -18.52 10.09 -10.82
N LEU A 436 -19.40 10.95 -11.36
CA LEU A 436 -19.71 12.24 -10.78
C LEU A 436 -20.44 12.05 -9.43
N ALA A 437 -19.88 12.60 -8.38
CA ALA A 437 -20.42 12.51 -7.04
C ALA A 437 -20.49 13.85 -6.30
N ASP A 438 -20.10 14.94 -6.96
CA ASP A 438 -20.14 16.30 -6.43
C ASP A 438 -21.59 16.74 -6.16
N LYS A 439 -21.75 17.61 -5.17
CA LYS A 439 -22.90 18.49 -5.01
C LYS A 439 -22.62 19.79 -5.73
N LYS A 440 -23.67 20.58 -5.99
CA LYS A 440 -23.55 21.86 -6.71
C LYS A 440 -22.64 22.86 -5.96
N PRO A 441 -22.00 23.79 -6.66
CA PRO A 441 -21.27 24.89 -6.03
C PRO A 441 -22.12 25.61 -4.99
N GLY A 442 -21.48 25.95 -3.87
CA GLY A 442 -22.17 26.53 -2.70
C GLY A 442 -22.67 25.49 -1.70
N GLU A 443 -22.72 24.22 -2.05
CA GLU A 443 -23.05 23.12 -1.13
C GLU A 443 -21.79 22.48 -0.55
N TRP A 444 -21.90 21.92 0.66
CA TRP A 444 -20.82 21.18 1.31
C TRP A 444 -20.67 19.78 0.72
N ASN A 445 -19.47 19.48 0.24
CA ASN A 445 -19.03 18.16 -0.19
C ASN A 445 -18.15 17.54 0.89
N ARG A 446 -18.10 16.20 0.97
CA ARG A 446 -17.25 15.44 1.90
C ARG A 446 -16.40 14.45 1.16
N PHE A 447 -15.10 14.57 1.28
CA PHE A 447 -14.17 13.50 0.99
C PHE A 447 -13.93 12.60 2.22
N LEU A 448 -13.83 11.31 2.00
CA LEU A 448 -13.02 10.39 2.78
C LEU A 448 -11.86 9.94 1.90
N ILE A 449 -10.65 10.19 2.35
CA ILE A 449 -9.42 9.87 1.64
C ILE A 449 -8.68 8.83 2.47
N ARG A 450 -8.34 7.69 1.87
CA ARG A 450 -7.47 6.69 2.48
C ARG A 450 -6.20 6.60 1.64
N MET A 451 -5.05 6.86 2.26
CA MET A 451 -3.74 6.74 1.65
C MET A 451 -2.94 5.67 2.38
N VAL A 452 -2.46 4.67 1.64
CA VAL A 452 -1.67 3.55 2.15
C VAL A 452 -0.53 3.26 1.18
N GLY A 453 0.71 3.37 1.65
CA GLY A 453 1.86 3.28 0.77
C GLY A 453 1.82 4.37 -0.29
N ASP A 454 1.77 3.99 -1.54
CA ASP A 454 1.59 4.88 -2.69
C ASP A 454 0.18 4.85 -3.30
N LYS A 455 -0.76 4.12 -2.67
CA LYS A 455 -2.13 3.92 -3.18
C LYS A 455 -3.13 4.81 -2.47
N VAL A 456 -4.05 5.36 -3.24
CA VAL A 456 -5.11 6.25 -2.76
C VAL A 456 -6.47 5.69 -3.11
N THR A 457 -7.35 5.66 -2.11
CA THR A 457 -8.78 5.39 -2.29
C THR A 457 -9.56 6.62 -1.84
N ILE A 458 -10.54 7.05 -2.63
CA ILE A 458 -11.32 8.26 -2.36
C ILE A 458 -12.80 7.95 -2.46
N TRP A 459 -13.54 8.40 -1.44
CA TRP A 459 -15.00 8.51 -1.47
C TRP A 459 -15.38 9.98 -1.49
N LEU A 460 -16.33 10.35 -2.34
CA LEU A 460 -16.95 11.66 -2.37
C LEU A 460 -18.45 11.50 -2.11
N ASN A 461 -18.93 12.17 -1.06
CA ASN A 461 -20.34 12.11 -0.65
C ASN A 461 -20.85 10.66 -0.49
N GLY A 462 -20.00 9.78 0.07
CA GLY A 462 -20.29 8.37 0.31
C GLY A 462 -20.13 7.44 -0.90
N LYS A 463 -19.86 7.96 -2.12
CA LYS A 463 -19.58 7.14 -3.30
C LYS A 463 -18.09 6.95 -3.47
N LYS A 464 -17.62 5.71 -3.61
CA LYS A 464 -16.21 5.43 -3.94
C LYS A 464 -15.95 5.81 -5.39
N ILE A 465 -15.07 6.77 -5.60
CA ILE A 465 -14.77 7.38 -6.91
C ILE A 465 -13.37 7.08 -7.42
N VAL A 466 -12.45 6.76 -6.53
CA VAL A 466 -11.09 6.28 -6.82
C VAL A 466 -10.84 5.07 -5.91
N ASP A 467 -10.32 3.98 -6.47
CA ASP A 467 -10.05 2.76 -5.74
C ASP A 467 -8.60 2.33 -5.91
N ARG A 468 -7.79 2.49 -4.85
CA ARG A 468 -6.38 2.07 -4.74
C ARG A 468 -5.51 2.42 -5.94
N VAL A 469 -5.69 3.62 -6.46
CA VAL A 469 -4.88 4.12 -7.58
C VAL A 469 -3.53 4.60 -7.07
N VAL A 470 -2.47 4.21 -7.77
CA VAL A 470 -1.10 4.62 -7.45
C VAL A 470 -0.94 6.13 -7.63
N LEU A 471 -0.39 6.78 -6.60
CA LEU A 471 -0.07 8.19 -6.58
C LEU A 471 1.34 8.41 -7.15
N GLU A 472 1.45 9.15 -8.25
CA GLU A 472 2.74 9.41 -8.90
C GLU A 472 3.47 10.61 -8.29
N ASN A 473 4.81 10.55 -8.28
CA ASN A 473 5.61 11.71 -7.91
C ASN A 473 5.64 12.74 -9.06
N TYR A 474 4.71 13.68 -9.06
CA TYR A 474 4.58 14.73 -10.08
C TYR A 474 5.87 15.56 -10.28
N TRP A 475 6.64 15.76 -9.22
CA TRP A 475 7.85 16.58 -9.24
C TRP A 475 9.04 15.87 -9.84
N ASP A 476 9.01 14.55 -9.93
CA ASP A 476 10.00 13.76 -10.64
C ASP A 476 9.58 13.50 -12.09
N LYS A 477 10.20 14.20 -13.03
CA LYS A 477 9.92 14.05 -14.45
C LYS A 477 10.55 12.77 -15.05
N THR A 478 11.45 12.12 -14.33
CA THR A 478 12.09 10.88 -14.77
C THR A 478 11.26 9.64 -14.44
N GLY A 479 10.36 9.73 -13.44
CA GLY A 479 9.59 8.61 -12.91
C GLY A 479 10.42 7.59 -12.13
N LEU A 480 11.66 7.95 -11.76
CA LEU A 480 12.59 7.08 -11.04
C LEU A 480 12.59 7.32 -9.53
N VAL A 481 12.19 8.51 -9.09
CA VAL A 481 12.14 8.88 -7.67
C VAL A 481 10.77 8.48 -7.10
N PRO A 482 10.73 7.55 -6.15
CA PRO A 482 9.49 7.14 -5.53
C PRO A 482 8.82 8.28 -4.75
N LEU A 483 7.54 8.12 -4.47
CA LEU A 483 6.83 8.99 -3.56
C LEU A 483 7.47 8.93 -2.17
N VAL A 484 7.60 10.09 -1.50
CA VAL A 484 8.07 10.12 -0.11
C VAL A 484 7.06 9.47 0.82
N ARG A 485 7.56 8.88 1.92
CA ARG A 485 6.71 8.16 2.87
C ARG A 485 5.81 9.08 3.69
N ALA A 486 6.27 10.30 3.99
CA ALA A 486 5.50 11.31 4.68
C ALA A 486 5.86 12.70 4.16
N ASP A 487 4.89 13.59 4.12
CA ASP A 487 5.04 15.02 3.84
C ASP A 487 3.76 15.75 4.31
N GLN A 488 3.75 17.05 4.17
CA GLN A 488 2.63 17.90 4.53
C GLN A 488 1.39 17.61 3.67
N ILE A 489 0.21 17.75 4.26
CA ILE A 489 -1.05 17.85 3.53
C ILE A 489 -1.23 19.32 3.15
N GLU A 490 -1.56 19.59 1.89
CA GLU A 490 -1.65 20.94 1.35
C GLU A 490 -3.05 21.21 0.80
N LEU A 491 -3.68 22.31 1.22
CA LEU A 491 -4.89 22.87 0.62
C LEU A 491 -4.47 23.88 -0.43
N GLN A 492 -4.75 23.57 -1.70
CA GLN A 492 -4.18 24.28 -2.83
C GLN A 492 -4.80 25.65 -3.04
N HIS A 493 -3.95 26.67 -3.17
CA HIS A 493 -4.29 27.94 -3.83
C HIS A 493 -4.41 27.76 -5.36
N HIS A 494 -5.54 28.18 -5.93
CA HIS A 494 -5.73 28.24 -7.38
C HIS A 494 -6.57 29.46 -7.84
N GLY A 495 -6.55 30.53 -7.05
CA GLY A 495 -7.19 31.81 -7.41
C GLY A 495 -8.69 31.93 -7.13
N SER A 496 -9.28 30.93 -6.47
CA SER A 496 -10.69 30.89 -6.07
C SER A 496 -10.86 30.90 -4.56
N ALA A 497 -11.93 31.49 -4.05
CA ALA A 497 -12.31 31.38 -2.66
C ALA A 497 -12.62 29.92 -2.31
N LEU A 498 -12.23 29.48 -1.11
CA LEU A 498 -12.39 28.11 -0.65
C LEU A 498 -12.89 28.09 0.78
N TYR A 499 -13.65 27.07 1.13
CA TYR A 499 -14.19 26.86 2.46
C TYR A 499 -13.98 25.42 2.87
N PHE A 500 -13.39 25.22 4.07
CA PHE A 500 -13.15 23.90 4.63
C PHE A 500 -13.64 23.82 6.07
N LYS A 501 -14.10 22.65 6.49
CA LYS A 501 -14.40 22.30 7.87
C LYS A 501 -14.27 20.79 8.08
N ASN A 502 -14.40 20.31 9.29
CA ASN A 502 -14.40 18.87 9.56
C ASN A 502 -13.18 18.16 8.97
N LEU A 503 -11.98 18.77 9.15
CA LEU A 503 -10.74 18.15 8.75
C LEU A 503 -10.26 17.23 9.87
N TYR A 504 -10.54 15.96 9.72
CA TYR A 504 -10.21 14.92 10.69
C TYR A 504 -9.26 13.91 10.06
N LEU A 505 -8.25 13.51 10.79
CA LEU A 505 -7.26 12.56 10.29
C LEU A 505 -7.03 11.47 11.34
N ARG A 506 -6.86 10.26 10.85
CA ARG A 506 -6.38 9.13 11.61
C ARG A 506 -5.13 8.61 10.92
N GLU A 507 -3.99 8.59 11.61
CA GLU A 507 -2.80 7.94 11.08
C GLU A 507 -3.00 6.42 11.10
N LEU A 508 -2.62 5.79 10.02
CA LEU A 508 -2.67 4.34 9.89
C LEU A 508 -1.32 3.74 10.31
N PRO A 509 -1.32 2.55 10.90
CA PRO A 509 -0.11 1.92 11.41
C PRO A 509 0.72 1.25 10.30
N TYR A 510 1.35 2.03 9.42
CA TYR A 510 2.16 1.44 8.33
C TYR A 510 3.60 1.91 8.30
#